data_1f3c12a6c1c296c1f077b1c16399027d
#
_entry.id   1f3c12a6c1c296c1f077b1c16399027d
#
_cell.length_a   1.000
_cell.length_b   1.000
_cell.length_c   1.000
_cell.angle_alpha   90.00
_cell.angle_beta   90.00
_cell.angle_gamma   90.00
#
_symmetry.space_group_name_H-M   'P 1'
#
loop_
_entity.id
_entity.type
_entity.pdbx_description
1 polymer ?
#
loop_
_entity_poly.entity_id
_entity_poly.type
_entity_poly.pdbx_seq_one_letter_code
_entity_poly.pdbx_strand_id
1 'polypeptide(L)'
;RIYTKGRMLIYQLNTDNNTSVRIEDGECEIEETPDFMFYTDRNFKNQVEPDLSVMPEELLPYIRKHFNVKDEDDVILISILIVSSMLGMNFNHPVILIQGEKGSGKSECLKKLEMIIDPKDSGICAYTSNKEAIVLRLSKSYFTCFDNVSFISKAISDLLCSAVTGASDTTRRLYTDTEERIVKLHSIIGITSINGVARSSDLVDRSCLIALSRLEKSEIKTEQSVMASFQKDLPFILGAIFNTIAGVLSDRKKVKARHKIRLADFHEKAIKIGRVLGIEEDKISDILFQNRLDLSLS
;
A
#
# COMPACT_ATOMS: atom_id res chain seq x y z
N ARG A 1 4.55 9.61 8.18
CA ARG A 1 3.33 9.11 8.82
C ARG A 1 3.57 7.89 9.72
N ILE A 2 4.48 7.00 9.38
CA ILE A 2 4.77 5.78 10.15
C ILE A 2 6.21 5.83 10.66
N TYR A 3 6.39 5.57 11.94
CA TYR A 3 7.68 5.36 12.59
C TYR A 3 7.76 3.92 13.12
N THR A 4 8.90 3.27 12.92
CA THR A 4 9.14 1.91 13.42
C THR A 4 10.48 1.82 14.12
N LYS A 5 10.51 1.13 15.27
CA LYS A 5 11.75 0.82 16.03
C LYS A 5 11.61 -0.54 16.70
N GLY A 6 12.33 -1.52 16.21
CA GLY A 6 12.21 -2.89 16.72
C GLY A 6 10.80 -3.44 16.47
N ARG A 7 10.02 -3.63 17.54
CA ARG A 7 8.63 -4.09 17.49
C ARG A 7 7.60 -3.00 17.77
N MET A 8 8.05 -1.79 17.95
CA MET A 8 7.18 -0.65 18.11
C MET A 8 6.90 -0.03 16.76
N LEU A 9 5.62 0.28 16.52
CA LEU A 9 5.16 1.06 15.38
C LEU A 9 4.27 2.18 15.90
N ILE A 10 4.48 3.38 15.37
CA ILE A 10 3.64 4.54 15.63
C ILE A 10 3.12 5.05 14.30
N TYR A 11 1.79 5.14 14.18
CA TYR A 11 1.11 5.72 13.04
C TYR A 11 0.45 7.04 13.44
N GLN A 12 0.85 8.15 12.82
CA GLN A 12 0.28 9.47 13.09
C GLN A 12 -1.12 9.58 12.50
N LEU A 13 -2.11 9.78 13.36
CA LEU A 13 -3.50 10.01 12.98
C LEU A 13 -3.76 11.48 12.66
N ASN A 14 -3.44 12.35 13.60
CA ASN A 14 -3.82 13.75 13.54
C ASN A 14 -2.64 14.63 13.98
N THR A 15 -2.38 15.69 13.20
CA THR A 15 -1.32 16.65 13.48
C THR A 15 -1.75 17.80 14.38
N ASP A 16 -3.04 18.10 14.42
CA ASP A 16 -3.55 19.27 15.16
C ASP A 16 -3.52 19.03 16.66
N ASN A 17 -3.84 17.80 17.09
CA ASN A 17 -3.78 17.36 18.47
C ASN A 17 -2.67 16.33 18.76
N ASN A 18 -1.79 16.09 17.79
CA ASN A 18 -0.67 15.14 17.88
C ASN A 18 -1.06 13.73 18.31
N THR A 19 -2.20 13.24 17.81
CA THR A 19 -2.72 11.91 18.13
C THR A 19 -2.13 10.84 17.22
N SER A 20 -1.79 9.69 17.78
CA SER A 20 -1.20 8.55 17.06
C SER A 20 -1.75 7.22 17.57
N VAL A 21 -1.65 6.19 16.73
CA VAL A 21 -1.77 4.80 17.19
C VAL A 21 -0.37 4.30 17.51
N ARG A 22 -0.15 3.89 18.76
CA ARG A 22 1.03 3.16 19.19
C ARG A 22 0.72 1.66 19.16
N ILE A 23 1.61 0.90 18.57
CA ILE A 23 1.57 -0.57 18.57
C ILE A 23 2.88 -1.06 19.17
N GLU A 24 2.80 -1.71 20.32
CA GLU A 24 3.96 -2.24 21.03
C GLU A 24 3.55 -3.49 21.82
N ASP A 25 4.41 -4.52 21.85
CA ASP A 25 4.21 -5.77 22.59
C ASP A 25 2.88 -6.51 22.30
N GLY A 26 2.29 -6.27 21.13
CA GLY A 26 1.05 -6.93 20.68
C GLY A 26 -0.22 -6.16 21.03
N GLU A 27 -0.10 -5.00 21.61
CA GLU A 27 -1.21 -4.13 21.97
C GLU A 27 -1.26 -2.88 21.08
N CYS A 28 -2.46 -2.37 20.85
CA CYS A 28 -2.72 -1.12 20.13
C CYS A 28 -3.39 -0.14 21.08
N GLU A 29 -2.88 1.07 21.12
CA GLU A 29 -3.50 2.16 21.87
C GLU A 29 -3.48 3.47 21.08
N ILE A 30 -4.43 4.34 21.33
CA ILE A 30 -4.46 5.71 20.81
C ILE A 30 -3.87 6.60 21.89
N GLU A 31 -2.81 7.33 21.55
CA GLU A 31 -2.13 8.22 22.48
C GLU A 31 -1.86 9.59 21.86
N GLU A 32 -1.70 10.59 22.72
CA GLU A 32 -0.99 11.81 22.35
C GLU A 32 0.50 11.52 22.42
N THR A 33 1.24 11.79 21.33
CA THR A 33 2.66 11.43 21.22
C THR A 33 3.58 12.65 21.38
N PRO A 34 3.81 13.13 22.61
CA PRO A 34 4.68 14.27 22.84
C PRO A 34 6.15 13.99 22.49
N ASP A 35 6.57 12.71 22.55
CA ASP A 35 7.96 12.30 22.37
C ASP A 35 8.38 12.11 20.90
N PHE A 36 7.43 12.17 19.97
CA PHE A 36 7.68 11.97 18.54
C PHE A 36 7.20 13.17 17.73
N MET A 37 8.11 13.72 16.91
CA MET A 37 7.77 14.71 15.90
C MET A 37 7.80 14.08 14.51
N PHE A 38 6.64 13.99 13.87
CA PHE A 38 6.56 13.63 12.47
C PHE A 38 6.76 14.86 11.59
N TYR A 39 7.58 14.71 10.54
CA TYR A 39 7.60 15.72 9.49
C TYR A 39 6.33 15.58 8.67
N THR A 40 5.53 16.63 8.62
CA THR A 40 4.33 16.73 7.81
C THR A 40 4.49 17.83 6.79
N ASP A 41 4.09 17.57 5.56
CA ASP A 41 3.96 18.61 4.55
C ASP A 41 2.53 19.14 4.48
N ARG A 42 2.29 20.16 3.64
CA ARG A 42 0.98 20.80 3.47
C ARG A 42 -0.08 19.86 2.88
N ASN A 43 0.32 18.74 2.34
CA ASN A 43 -0.56 17.76 1.71
C ASN A 43 -1.00 16.64 2.66
N PHE A 44 -0.53 16.68 3.89
CA PHE A 44 -0.91 15.72 4.92
C PHE A 44 -2.37 15.94 5.32
N LYS A 45 -3.17 14.88 5.25
CA LYS A 45 -4.55 14.86 5.73
C LYS A 45 -4.66 14.01 6.98
N ASN A 46 -5.37 14.50 7.99
CA ASN A 46 -5.63 13.72 9.20
C ASN A 46 -6.40 12.45 8.87
N GLN A 47 -6.06 11.36 9.56
CA GLN A 47 -6.75 10.08 9.49
C GLN A 47 -7.92 10.06 10.47
N VAL A 48 -8.94 9.28 10.16
CA VAL A 48 -10.03 9.03 11.10
C VAL A 48 -9.53 8.16 12.26
N GLU A 49 -10.11 8.33 13.42
CA GLU A 49 -9.80 7.52 14.59
C GLU A 49 -10.26 6.08 14.37
N PRO A 50 -9.37 5.07 14.57
CA PRO A 50 -9.71 3.67 14.40
C PRO A 50 -10.56 3.14 15.56
N ASP A 51 -11.46 2.21 15.27
CA ASP A 51 -12.13 1.41 16.28
C ASP A 51 -11.28 0.20 16.64
N LEU A 52 -10.47 0.29 17.69
CA LEU A 52 -9.54 -0.75 18.10
C LEU A 52 -10.23 -1.99 18.72
N SER A 53 -11.57 -2.01 18.86
CA SER A 53 -12.31 -3.19 19.30
C SER A 53 -12.49 -4.24 18.20
N VAL A 54 -12.24 -3.88 16.93
CA VAL A 54 -12.44 -4.76 15.75
C VAL A 54 -11.33 -5.80 15.66
N MET A 55 -11.71 -7.06 15.52
CA MET A 55 -10.75 -8.18 15.43
C MET A 55 -10.09 -8.27 14.04
N PRO A 56 -8.87 -8.81 13.94
CA PRO A 56 -8.15 -8.96 12.66
C PRO A 56 -8.96 -9.67 11.57
N GLU A 57 -9.70 -10.71 11.90
CA GLU A 57 -10.47 -11.53 10.96
C GLU A 57 -11.59 -10.74 10.26
N GLU A 58 -12.06 -9.66 10.88
CA GLU A 58 -13.09 -8.79 10.31
C GLU A 58 -12.58 -7.94 9.14
N LEU A 59 -11.27 -7.88 8.91
CA LEU A 59 -10.68 -7.17 7.78
C LEU A 59 -11.18 -7.73 6.44
N LEU A 60 -11.19 -9.06 6.28
CA LEU A 60 -11.59 -9.70 5.03
C LEU A 60 -13.01 -9.36 4.58
N PRO A 61 -14.04 -9.43 5.44
CA PRO A 61 -15.40 -8.96 5.12
C PRO A 61 -15.46 -7.50 4.65
N TYR A 62 -14.72 -6.59 5.29
CA TYR A 62 -14.68 -5.19 4.87
C TYR A 62 -14.00 -5.01 3.51
N ILE A 63 -12.89 -5.70 3.26
CA ILE A 63 -12.20 -5.64 1.95
C ILE A 63 -13.14 -6.18 0.87
N ARG A 64 -13.80 -7.31 1.08
CA ARG A 64 -14.79 -7.87 0.14
C ARG A 64 -15.93 -6.90 -0.15
N LYS A 65 -16.42 -6.18 0.86
CA LYS A 65 -17.51 -5.20 0.71
C LYS A 65 -17.12 -3.99 -0.15
N HIS A 66 -15.88 -3.55 -0.05
CA HIS A 66 -15.46 -2.26 -0.59
C HIS A 66 -14.58 -2.32 -1.83
N PHE A 67 -14.00 -3.48 -2.14
CA PHE A 67 -13.13 -3.66 -3.31
C PHE A 67 -13.77 -4.61 -4.31
N ASN A 68 -13.86 -4.19 -5.57
CA ASN A 68 -14.50 -4.97 -6.64
C ASN A 68 -13.53 -6.02 -7.21
N VAL A 69 -13.27 -7.06 -6.45
CA VAL A 69 -12.37 -8.17 -6.81
C VAL A 69 -13.14 -9.44 -7.15
N LYS A 70 -12.48 -10.39 -7.83
CA LYS A 70 -13.14 -11.58 -8.38
C LYS A 70 -13.44 -12.63 -7.33
N ASP A 71 -12.49 -12.94 -6.50
CA ASP A 71 -12.52 -14.10 -5.62
C ASP A 71 -11.89 -13.81 -4.25
N GLU A 72 -11.85 -14.85 -3.41
CA GLU A 72 -11.32 -14.78 -2.06
C GLU A 72 -9.80 -14.55 -2.03
N ASP A 73 -9.09 -15.09 -3.01
CA ASP A 73 -7.64 -14.94 -3.07
C ASP A 73 -7.25 -13.48 -3.35
N ASP A 74 -8.04 -12.77 -4.17
CA ASP A 74 -7.88 -11.33 -4.39
C ASP A 74 -8.18 -10.53 -3.10
N VAL A 75 -9.21 -10.90 -2.32
CA VAL A 75 -9.52 -10.26 -1.02
C VAL A 75 -8.35 -10.43 -0.05
N ILE A 76 -7.81 -11.64 0.03
CA ILE A 76 -6.64 -11.94 0.86
C ILE A 76 -5.43 -11.12 0.41
N LEU A 77 -5.16 -11.09 -0.89
CA LEU A 77 -4.03 -10.34 -1.45
C LEU A 77 -4.11 -8.85 -1.15
N ILE A 78 -5.28 -8.21 -1.35
CA ILE A 78 -5.48 -6.79 -1.02
C ILE A 78 -5.26 -6.55 0.48
N SER A 79 -5.79 -7.41 1.33
CA SER A 79 -5.61 -7.31 2.79
C SER A 79 -4.12 -7.36 3.17
N ILE A 80 -3.36 -8.30 2.58
CA ILE A 80 -1.92 -8.41 2.75
C ILE A 80 -1.20 -7.14 2.28
N LEU A 81 -1.54 -6.63 1.09
CA LEU A 81 -0.92 -5.43 0.52
C LEU A 81 -1.18 -4.19 1.39
N ILE A 82 -2.39 -4.02 1.90
CA ILE A 82 -2.73 -2.91 2.80
C ILE A 82 -1.97 -3.02 4.11
N VAL A 83 -2.07 -4.15 4.80
CA VAL A 83 -1.43 -4.34 6.11
C VAL A 83 0.09 -4.25 5.99
N SER A 84 0.70 -4.88 4.97
CA SER A 84 2.15 -4.77 4.74
C SER A 84 2.57 -3.34 4.48
N SER A 85 1.80 -2.57 3.71
CA SER A 85 2.06 -1.16 3.44
C SER A 85 2.07 -0.30 4.71
N MET A 86 1.34 -0.71 5.75
CA MET A 86 1.27 0.01 7.02
C MET A 86 2.26 -0.54 8.08
N LEU A 87 3.04 -1.58 7.78
CA LEU A 87 4.11 -2.10 8.65
C LEU A 87 5.40 -1.26 8.64
N GLY A 88 5.44 -0.17 7.88
CA GLY A 88 6.60 0.70 7.76
C GLY A 88 7.52 0.30 6.60
N MET A 89 8.59 1.08 6.42
CA MET A 89 9.47 1.02 5.25
C MET A 89 10.82 0.34 5.55
N ASN A 90 10.85 -0.62 6.46
CA ASN A 90 12.05 -1.37 6.83
C ASN A 90 12.28 -2.65 6.01
N PHE A 91 11.46 -2.89 5.01
CA PHE A 91 11.58 -3.93 4.00
C PHE A 91 11.03 -3.45 2.65
N ASN A 92 11.31 -4.20 1.58
CA ASN A 92 10.90 -3.82 0.22
C ASN A 92 9.42 -4.18 -0.01
N HIS A 93 8.63 -3.18 -0.44
CA HIS A 93 7.22 -3.35 -0.78
C HIS A 93 7.05 -3.53 -2.29
N PRO A 94 6.12 -4.41 -2.74
CA PRO A 94 5.83 -4.53 -4.16
C PRO A 94 5.13 -3.26 -4.69
N VAL A 95 5.30 -2.98 -5.97
CA VAL A 95 4.44 -2.04 -6.69
C VAL A 95 3.04 -2.64 -6.78
N ILE A 96 2.02 -1.93 -6.34
CA ILE A 96 0.62 -2.34 -6.42
C ILE A 96 0.08 -1.94 -7.79
N LEU A 97 -0.13 -2.92 -8.67
CA LEU A 97 -0.72 -2.71 -9.98
C LEU A 97 -2.21 -3.04 -9.93
N ILE A 98 -3.05 -2.07 -10.27
CA ILE A 98 -4.50 -2.24 -10.32
C ILE A 98 -4.92 -2.23 -11.79
N GLN A 99 -5.39 -3.37 -12.26
CA GLN A 99 -5.81 -3.55 -13.65
C GLN A 99 -7.30 -3.90 -13.74
N GLY A 100 -7.89 -3.56 -14.88
CA GLY A 100 -9.26 -3.89 -15.19
C GLY A 100 -9.79 -3.08 -16.36
N GLU A 101 -10.90 -3.48 -16.93
CA GLU A 101 -11.56 -2.77 -18.02
C GLU A 101 -11.98 -1.35 -17.62
N LYS A 102 -12.39 -0.56 -18.62
CA LYS A 102 -13.00 0.76 -18.37
C LYS A 102 -14.29 0.57 -17.56
N GLY A 103 -14.41 1.32 -16.44
CA GLY A 103 -15.56 1.23 -15.54
C GLY A 103 -15.49 0.12 -14.49
N SER A 104 -14.34 -0.52 -14.27
CA SER A 104 -14.15 -1.52 -13.21
C SER A 104 -13.86 -0.93 -11.82
N GLY A 105 -13.78 0.40 -11.65
CA GLY A 105 -13.52 1.04 -10.35
C GLY A 105 -12.05 1.18 -9.97
N LYS A 106 -11.10 1.12 -10.93
CA LYS A 106 -9.65 1.21 -10.66
C LYS A 106 -9.23 2.45 -9.87
N SER A 107 -9.63 3.62 -10.34
CA SER A 107 -9.29 4.88 -9.66
C SER A 107 -9.93 4.97 -8.28
N GLU A 108 -11.13 4.41 -8.09
CA GLU A 108 -11.80 4.29 -6.80
C GLU A 108 -11.04 3.35 -5.86
N CYS A 109 -10.60 2.19 -6.36
CA CYS A 109 -9.77 1.25 -5.61
C CYS A 109 -8.49 1.95 -5.12
N LEU A 110 -7.78 2.66 -6.00
CA LEU A 110 -6.56 3.39 -5.66
C LEU A 110 -6.81 4.52 -4.64
N LYS A 111 -7.94 5.26 -4.77
CA LYS A 111 -8.35 6.27 -3.77
C LYS A 111 -8.58 5.65 -2.39
N LYS A 112 -9.25 4.50 -2.32
CA LYS A 112 -9.49 3.79 -1.06
C LYS A 112 -8.19 3.32 -0.42
N LEU A 113 -7.24 2.79 -1.20
CA LEU A 113 -5.90 2.43 -0.71
C LEU A 113 -5.16 3.65 -0.17
N GLU A 114 -5.19 4.79 -0.88
CA GLU A 114 -4.60 6.04 -0.39
C GLU A 114 -5.23 6.49 0.93
N MET A 115 -6.56 6.48 1.01
CA MET A 115 -7.28 6.89 2.23
C MET A 115 -6.97 6.00 3.43
N ILE A 116 -6.69 4.72 3.23
CA ILE A 116 -6.29 3.79 4.30
C ILE A 116 -4.83 4.05 4.70
N ILE A 117 -3.92 4.05 3.72
CA ILE A 117 -2.47 3.97 3.97
C ILE A 117 -1.88 5.35 4.30
N ASP A 118 -2.18 6.36 3.48
CA ASP A 118 -1.56 7.69 3.54
C ASP A 118 -2.48 8.76 2.97
N PRO A 119 -3.59 9.11 3.68
CA PRO A 119 -4.55 10.09 3.19
C PRO A 119 -3.92 11.45 2.94
N LYS A 120 -4.28 12.07 1.80
CA LYS A 120 -3.77 13.35 1.32
C LYS A 120 -4.87 14.27 0.85
N ASP A 121 -4.65 15.58 0.99
CA ASP A 121 -5.59 16.58 0.48
C ASP A 121 -5.62 16.66 -1.05
N SER A 122 -4.48 16.43 -1.71
CA SER A 122 -4.41 16.42 -3.18
C SER A 122 -5.06 15.19 -3.82
N GLY A 123 -5.30 14.12 -3.06
CA GLY A 123 -5.74 12.84 -3.59
C GLY A 123 -4.74 12.22 -4.59
N ILE A 124 -5.23 11.27 -5.39
CA ILE A 124 -4.41 10.58 -6.38
C ILE A 124 -4.03 11.51 -7.53
N CYS A 125 -2.82 11.35 -8.05
CA CYS A 125 -2.28 12.20 -9.10
C CYS A 125 -2.31 11.51 -10.46
N ALA A 126 -2.59 12.27 -11.52
CA ALA A 126 -2.38 11.79 -12.88
C ALA A 126 -0.90 11.42 -13.11
N TYR A 127 -0.69 10.36 -13.90
CA TYR A 127 0.65 9.94 -14.29
C TYR A 127 1.34 10.99 -15.17
N THR A 128 2.64 11.07 -15.06
CA THR A 128 3.52 11.86 -15.94
C THR A 128 4.72 11.03 -16.34
N SER A 129 5.22 11.21 -17.56
CA SER A 129 6.47 10.60 -18.02
C SER A 129 7.73 11.39 -17.63
N ASN A 130 7.58 12.53 -16.97
CA ASN A 130 8.70 13.34 -16.50
C ASN A 130 9.37 12.67 -15.29
N LYS A 131 10.62 12.21 -15.48
CA LYS A 131 11.40 11.52 -14.45
C LYS A 131 11.55 12.35 -13.17
N GLU A 132 11.86 13.64 -13.30
CA GLU A 132 12.08 14.54 -12.15
C GLU A 132 10.83 14.72 -11.30
N ALA A 133 9.68 14.85 -11.95
CA ALA A 133 8.39 14.93 -11.26
C ALA A 133 8.05 13.63 -10.53
N ILE A 134 8.38 12.47 -11.10
CA ILE A 134 8.20 11.16 -10.45
C ILE A 134 9.14 11.03 -9.25
N VAL A 135 10.42 11.36 -9.41
CA VAL A 135 11.42 11.34 -8.32
C VAL A 135 10.96 12.23 -7.17
N LEU A 136 10.49 13.44 -7.47
CA LEU A 136 9.97 14.36 -6.45
C LEU A 136 8.80 13.76 -5.66
N ARG A 137 7.85 13.11 -6.34
CA ARG A 137 6.70 12.46 -5.69
C ARG A 137 7.15 11.28 -4.81
N LEU A 138 8.00 10.39 -5.35
CA LEU A 138 8.53 9.23 -4.63
C LEU A 138 9.36 9.62 -3.39
N SER A 139 9.98 10.79 -3.39
CA SER A 139 10.78 11.28 -2.26
C SER A 139 9.96 11.96 -1.15
N LYS A 140 8.74 12.40 -1.46
CA LYS A 140 7.91 13.17 -0.52
C LYS A 140 6.71 12.41 0.02
N SER A 141 6.24 11.37 -0.68
CA SER A 141 5.02 10.65 -0.32
C SER A 141 5.35 9.30 0.28
N TYR A 142 4.67 8.93 1.36
CA TYR A 142 4.75 7.58 1.90
C TYR A 142 4.10 6.56 0.94
N PHE A 143 2.94 6.91 0.39
CA PHE A 143 2.27 6.13 -0.67
C PHE A 143 2.07 7.01 -1.89
N THR A 144 2.74 6.69 -3.00
CA THR A 144 2.64 7.42 -4.27
C THR A 144 1.67 6.73 -5.22
N CYS A 145 0.62 7.44 -5.62
CA CYS A 145 -0.42 6.95 -6.50
C CYS A 145 -0.28 7.55 -7.90
N PHE A 146 -0.29 6.71 -8.94
CA PHE A 146 -0.34 7.10 -10.34
C PHE A 146 -1.60 6.52 -11.00
N ASP A 147 -2.51 7.38 -11.39
CA ASP A 147 -3.77 6.96 -12.01
C ASP A 147 -3.69 6.99 -13.54
N ASN A 148 -4.39 6.02 -14.16
CA ASN A 148 -4.58 5.91 -15.61
C ASN A 148 -3.27 5.86 -16.42
N VAL A 149 -2.35 5.00 -15.99
CA VAL A 149 -1.07 4.80 -16.69
C VAL A 149 -1.31 3.91 -17.91
N SER A 150 -0.96 4.40 -19.09
CA SER A 150 -1.07 3.66 -20.34
C SER A 150 0.24 3.00 -20.80
N PHE A 151 1.37 3.58 -20.38
CA PHE A 151 2.70 3.10 -20.74
C PHE A 151 3.75 3.54 -19.73
N ILE A 152 4.68 2.64 -19.42
CA ILE A 152 5.86 2.91 -18.58
C ILE A 152 7.10 2.70 -19.47
N SER A 153 7.90 3.76 -19.67
CA SER A 153 9.17 3.65 -20.39
C SER A 153 10.19 2.84 -19.59
N LYS A 154 11.22 2.30 -20.26
CA LYS A 154 12.29 1.55 -19.57
C LYS A 154 12.94 2.39 -18.46
N ALA A 155 13.24 3.65 -18.72
CA ALA A 155 13.86 4.54 -17.73
C ALA A 155 12.98 4.74 -16.49
N ILE A 156 11.66 4.84 -16.65
CA ILE A 156 10.74 4.94 -15.53
C ILE A 156 10.57 3.58 -14.83
N SER A 157 10.55 2.48 -15.59
CA SER A 157 10.52 1.12 -15.00
C SER A 157 11.75 0.89 -14.11
N ASP A 158 12.94 1.25 -14.57
CA ASP A 158 14.18 1.13 -13.79
C ASP A 158 14.15 2.03 -12.54
N LEU A 159 13.59 3.23 -12.64
CA LEU A 159 13.38 4.14 -11.51
C LEU A 159 12.42 3.55 -10.47
N LEU A 160 11.28 2.99 -10.89
CA LEU A 160 10.33 2.34 -9.97
C LEU A 160 10.97 1.12 -9.28
N CYS A 161 11.72 0.31 -10.02
CA CYS A 161 12.48 -0.82 -9.44
C CYS A 161 13.50 -0.35 -8.40
N SER A 162 14.17 0.78 -8.64
CA SER A 162 15.11 1.41 -7.71
C SER A 162 14.40 1.92 -6.46
N ALA A 163 13.21 2.53 -6.62
CA ALA A 163 12.40 3.01 -5.51
C ALA A 163 11.93 1.85 -4.61
N VAL A 164 11.52 0.71 -5.18
CA VAL A 164 11.15 -0.50 -4.42
C VAL A 164 12.30 -0.99 -3.53
N THR A 165 13.55 -0.87 -3.99
CA THR A 165 14.73 -1.33 -3.25
C THR A 165 15.35 -0.28 -2.33
N GLY A 166 14.73 0.91 -2.24
CA GLY A 166 15.22 2.00 -1.38
C GLY A 166 16.50 2.67 -1.88
N ALA A 167 16.78 2.59 -3.20
CA ALA A 167 17.92 3.26 -3.80
C ALA A 167 17.75 4.79 -3.78
N SER A 168 18.87 5.50 -3.89
CA SER A 168 18.89 6.95 -4.05
C SER A 168 19.00 7.31 -5.53
N ASP A 169 18.35 8.38 -5.96
CA ASP A 169 18.56 9.00 -7.28
C ASP A 169 19.20 10.38 -7.09
N THR A 170 19.93 10.83 -8.10
CA THR A 170 20.55 12.16 -8.11
C THR A 170 19.67 13.11 -8.91
N THR A 171 19.31 14.24 -8.30
CA THR A 171 18.63 15.34 -8.99
C THR A 171 19.49 16.59 -9.00
N ARG A 172 19.42 17.38 -10.06
CA ARG A 172 20.06 18.69 -10.09
C ARG A 172 19.36 19.64 -9.11
N ARG A 173 20.15 20.41 -8.37
CA ARG A 173 19.63 21.47 -7.52
C ARG A 173 19.20 22.65 -8.41
N LEU A 174 17.96 23.12 -8.27
CA LEU A 174 17.49 24.32 -8.95
C LEU A 174 18.40 25.50 -8.58
N TYR A 175 18.89 26.24 -9.59
CA TYR A 175 19.75 27.43 -9.48
C TYR A 175 21.25 27.21 -9.15
N THR A 176 21.77 25.95 -9.24
CA THR A 176 23.21 25.70 -9.17
C THR A 176 23.62 24.71 -10.27
N ASP A 177 24.54 25.08 -11.15
CA ASP A 177 24.97 24.25 -12.27
C ASP A 177 25.86 23.05 -11.88
N THR A 178 26.30 22.97 -10.64
CA THR A 178 27.34 22.03 -10.19
C THR A 178 26.98 21.18 -8.97
N GLU A 179 25.85 21.43 -8.30
CA GLU A 179 25.50 20.66 -7.10
C GLU A 179 24.44 19.58 -7.42
N GLU A 180 24.83 18.32 -7.27
CA GLU A 180 23.93 17.18 -7.25
C GLU A 180 23.28 17.01 -5.89
N ARG A 181 21.97 16.86 -5.84
CA ARG A 181 21.24 16.48 -4.65
C ARG A 181 20.91 15.01 -4.69
N ILE A 182 21.45 14.23 -3.77
CA ILE A 182 21.07 12.83 -3.57
C ILE A 182 19.66 12.82 -2.91
N VAL A 183 18.70 12.23 -3.60
CA VAL A 183 17.33 12.09 -3.13
C VAL A 183 17.07 10.61 -2.86
N LYS A 184 16.75 10.29 -1.61
CA LYS A 184 16.36 8.93 -1.23
C LYS A 184 14.94 8.68 -1.72
N LEU A 185 14.77 7.64 -2.54
CA LEU A 185 13.45 7.18 -2.97
C LEU A 185 12.89 6.26 -1.90
N HIS A 186 11.77 6.65 -1.30
CA HIS A 186 11.21 5.91 -0.17
C HIS A 186 9.70 6.03 -0.17
N SER A 187 9.05 5.28 -1.05
CA SER A 187 7.60 5.33 -1.22
C SER A 187 7.06 3.97 -1.65
N ILE A 188 5.92 3.61 -1.13
CA ILE A 188 5.10 2.53 -1.67
C ILE A 188 4.41 3.07 -2.91
N ILE A 189 4.23 2.25 -3.93
CA ILE A 189 3.77 2.71 -5.25
C ILE A 189 2.48 2.00 -5.63
N GLY A 190 1.44 2.76 -5.93
CA GLY A 190 0.18 2.29 -6.50
C GLY A 190 -0.03 2.83 -7.92
N ILE A 191 -0.39 1.96 -8.86
CA ILE A 191 -0.56 2.30 -10.27
C ILE A 191 -1.86 1.70 -10.78
N THR A 192 -2.71 2.50 -11.45
CA THR A 192 -3.85 1.96 -12.20
C THR A 192 -3.57 1.94 -13.70
N SER A 193 -4.03 0.89 -14.37
CA SER A 193 -3.92 0.74 -15.82
C SER A 193 -5.08 -0.05 -16.42
N ILE A 194 -5.32 0.11 -17.72
CA ILE A 194 -6.30 -0.72 -18.46
C ILE A 194 -5.64 -2.02 -18.91
N ASN A 195 -4.39 -1.93 -19.40
CA ASN A 195 -3.62 -3.07 -19.91
C ASN A 195 -2.34 -3.24 -19.06
N GLY A 196 -1.66 -4.36 -19.21
CA GLY A 196 -0.38 -4.62 -18.58
C GLY A 196 0.65 -3.53 -18.89
N VAL A 197 1.06 -2.78 -17.88
CA VAL A 197 2.06 -1.69 -18.00
C VAL A 197 3.45 -2.13 -17.54
N ALA A 198 3.54 -3.17 -16.71
CA ALA A 198 4.79 -3.77 -16.26
C ALA A 198 5.33 -4.72 -17.34
N ARG A 199 6.04 -4.18 -18.33
CA ARG A 199 6.59 -4.96 -19.45
C ARG A 199 8.00 -5.49 -19.20
N SER A 200 8.76 -4.90 -18.29
CA SER A 200 10.06 -5.41 -17.92
C SER A 200 9.93 -6.52 -16.88
N SER A 201 10.63 -7.63 -17.08
CA SER A 201 10.66 -8.75 -16.14
C SER A 201 11.05 -8.30 -14.71
N ASP A 202 11.92 -7.30 -14.62
CA ASP A 202 12.39 -6.76 -13.35
C ASP A 202 11.30 -6.03 -12.56
N LEU A 203 10.41 -5.28 -13.25
CA LEU A 203 9.27 -4.62 -12.63
C LEU A 203 8.16 -5.64 -12.29
N VAL A 204 7.90 -6.61 -13.18
CA VAL A 204 6.97 -7.72 -12.93
C VAL A 204 7.33 -8.44 -11.64
N ASP A 205 8.59 -8.83 -11.48
CA ASP A 205 9.08 -9.54 -10.30
C ASP A 205 9.00 -8.73 -8.99
N ARG A 206 8.78 -7.42 -9.08
CA ARG A 206 8.63 -6.49 -7.95
C ARG A 206 7.23 -5.92 -7.81
N SER A 207 6.26 -6.50 -8.49
CA SER A 207 4.88 -6.01 -8.48
C SER A 207 3.91 -7.07 -7.97
N CYS A 208 2.76 -6.61 -7.46
CA CYS A 208 1.58 -7.43 -7.21
C CYS A 208 0.40 -6.85 -8.00
N LEU A 209 -0.38 -7.73 -8.60
CA LEU A 209 -1.54 -7.39 -9.44
C LEU A 209 -2.83 -7.51 -8.63
N ILE A 210 -3.62 -6.46 -8.63
CA ILE A 210 -5.03 -6.46 -8.24
C ILE A 210 -5.86 -6.40 -9.53
N ALA A 211 -6.53 -7.49 -9.87
CA ALA A 211 -7.38 -7.57 -11.04
C ALA A 211 -8.83 -7.26 -10.68
N LEU A 212 -9.35 -6.12 -11.16
CA LEU A 212 -10.74 -5.72 -10.90
C LEU A 212 -11.68 -6.26 -11.96
N SER A 213 -12.82 -6.79 -11.52
CA SER A 213 -13.90 -7.22 -12.40
C SER A 213 -14.66 -6.03 -12.99
N ARG A 214 -15.26 -6.21 -14.15
CA ARG A 214 -16.21 -5.25 -14.67
C ARG A 214 -17.46 -5.24 -13.80
N LEU A 215 -17.92 -4.06 -13.41
CA LEU A 215 -19.18 -3.90 -12.68
C LEU A 215 -20.37 -4.18 -13.60
N GLU A 216 -21.31 -4.99 -13.13
CA GLU A 216 -22.61 -5.14 -13.78
C GLU A 216 -23.41 -3.83 -13.69
N LYS A 217 -24.26 -3.56 -14.69
CA LYS A 217 -25.03 -2.31 -14.72
C LYS A 217 -25.87 -2.07 -13.46
N SER A 218 -26.35 -3.14 -12.84
CA SER A 218 -27.12 -3.12 -11.59
C SER A 218 -26.28 -2.77 -10.35
N GLU A 219 -24.96 -2.95 -10.43
CA GLU A 219 -24.03 -2.71 -9.33
C GLU A 219 -23.44 -1.30 -9.35
N ILE A 220 -23.62 -0.58 -10.48
CA ILE A 220 -23.10 0.77 -10.65
C ILE A 220 -23.83 1.73 -9.70
N LYS A 221 -23.11 2.22 -8.70
CA LYS A 221 -23.54 3.24 -7.74
C LYS A 221 -22.85 4.56 -8.06
N THR A 222 -23.36 5.66 -7.52
CA THR A 222 -22.68 6.94 -7.62
C THR A 222 -21.38 6.91 -6.80
N GLU A 223 -20.31 7.54 -7.28
CA GLU A 223 -19.04 7.65 -6.57
C GLU A 223 -19.24 8.19 -5.14
N GLN A 224 -20.11 9.19 -4.98
CA GLN A 224 -20.45 9.74 -3.67
C GLN A 224 -21.03 8.69 -2.71
N SER A 225 -21.96 7.84 -3.18
CA SER A 225 -22.57 6.79 -2.36
C SER A 225 -21.56 5.73 -1.94
N VAL A 226 -20.69 5.31 -2.87
CA VAL A 226 -19.65 4.31 -2.62
C VAL A 226 -18.64 4.84 -1.60
N MET A 227 -18.17 6.08 -1.80
CA MET A 227 -17.21 6.70 -0.90
C MET A 227 -17.81 6.99 0.49
N ALA A 228 -19.07 7.40 0.58
CA ALA A 228 -19.75 7.59 1.87
C ALA A 228 -19.88 6.26 2.65
N SER A 229 -20.21 5.17 1.96
CA SER A 229 -20.24 3.84 2.58
C SER A 229 -18.87 3.40 3.08
N PHE A 230 -17.82 3.64 2.29
CA PHE A 230 -16.45 3.32 2.65
C PHE A 230 -15.97 4.15 3.85
N GLN A 231 -16.21 5.47 3.83
CA GLN A 231 -15.82 6.36 4.93
C GLN A 231 -16.49 6.00 6.26
N LYS A 232 -17.74 5.50 6.22
CA LYS A 232 -18.44 5.02 7.40
C LYS A 232 -17.77 3.79 8.02
N ASP A 233 -17.24 2.89 7.20
CA ASP A 233 -16.59 1.67 7.66
C ASP A 233 -15.07 1.85 7.90
N LEU A 234 -14.48 2.96 7.48
CA LEU A 234 -13.04 3.21 7.58
C LEU A 234 -12.47 3.11 9.00
N PRO A 235 -13.14 3.59 10.07
CA PRO A 235 -12.68 3.37 11.44
C PRO A 235 -12.51 1.89 11.80
N PHE A 236 -13.46 1.04 11.38
CA PHE A 236 -13.43 -0.40 11.63
C PHE A 236 -12.34 -1.09 10.81
N ILE A 237 -12.19 -0.70 9.54
CA ILE A 237 -11.11 -1.19 8.66
C ILE A 237 -9.74 -0.90 9.28
N LEU A 238 -9.52 0.33 9.74
CA LEU A 238 -8.28 0.73 10.38
C LEU A 238 -8.03 -0.02 11.70
N GLY A 239 -9.06 -0.22 12.52
CA GLY A 239 -8.97 -1.01 13.74
C GLY A 239 -8.51 -2.45 13.48
N ALA A 240 -9.15 -3.12 12.51
CA ALA A 240 -8.75 -4.47 12.10
C ALA A 240 -7.31 -4.52 11.56
N ILE A 241 -6.88 -3.50 10.78
CA ILE A 241 -5.51 -3.39 10.28
C ILE A 241 -4.52 -3.23 11.41
N PHE A 242 -4.74 -2.31 12.37
CA PHE A 242 -3.80 -2.07 13.46
C PHE A 242 -3.70 -3.28 14.39
N ASN A 243 -4.79 -3.96 14.69
CA ASN A 243 -4.77 -5.20 15.45
C ASN A 243 -4.08 -6.33 14.70
N THR A 244 -4.20 -6.39 13.37
CA THR A 244 -3.42 -7.32 12.54
C THR A 244 -1.92 -7.00 12.63
N ILE A 245 -1.52 -5.73 12.55
CA ILE A 245 -0.13 -5.29 12.69
C ILE A 245 0.41 -5.68 14.08
N ALA A 246 -0.35 -5.49 15.15
CA ALA A 246 0.03 -5.89 16.50
C ALA A 246 0.34 -7.38 16.60
N GLY A 247 -0.53 -8.21 16.03
CA GLY A 247 -0.32 -9.65 15.91
C GLY A 247 0.93 -10.01 15.12
N VAL A 248 1.18 -9.34 13.98
CA VAL A 248 2.38 -9.56 13.14
C VAL A 248 3.66 -9.18 13.86
N LEU A 249 3.68 -8.05 14.57
CA LEU A 249 4.85 -7.60 15.33
C LEU A 249 5.17 -8.51 16.53
N SER A 250 4.17 -9.17 17.07
CA SER A 250 4.31 -10.14 18.17
C SER A 250 4.66 -11.56 17.69
N ASP A 251 4.43 -11.87 16.41
CA ASP A 251 4.68 -13.20 15.87
C ASP A 251 6.18 -13.52 15.78
N ARG A 252 6.62 -14.48 16.61
CA ARG A 252 8.00 -15.00 16.68
C ARG A 252 8.22 -16.29 15.92
N LYS A 253 7.15 -16.86 15.35
CA LYS A 253 7.25 -18.15 14.65
C LYS A 253 8.05 -17.96 13.36
N LYS A 254 8.94 -18.90 13.09
CA LYS A 254 9.65 -18.96 11.81
C LYS A 254 8.67 -19.20 10.67
N VAL A 255 8.90 -18.52 9.58
CA VAL A 255 8.13 -18.70 8.35
C VAL A 255 8.81 -19.76 7.48
N LYS A 256 8.00 -20.67 6.91
CA LYS A 256 8.42 -21.64 5.91
C LYS A 256 7.66 -21.36 4.62
N ALA A 257 8.25 -20.53 3.77
CA ALA A 257 7.63 -20.24 2.48
C ALA A 257 7.72 -21.45 1.53
N ARG A 258 6.58 -21.86 0.95
CA ARG A 258 6.49 -22.95 -0.03
C ARG A 258 7.16 -22.58 -1.36
N HIS A 259 6.99 -21.35 -1.80
CA HIS A 259 7.56 -20.80 -3.02
C HIS A 259 8.59 -19.71 -2.69
N LYS A 260 9.50 -19.47 -3.62
CA LYS A 260 10.43 -18.32 -3.53
C LYS A 260 9.98 -17.23 -4.48
N ILE A 261 9.76 -16.03 -3.95
CA ILE A 261 9.54 -14.82 -4.73
C ILE A 261 10.71 -13.85 -4.52
N ARG A 262 10.87 -12.89 -5.43
CA ARG A 262 12.00 -11.96 -5.41
C ARG A 262 12.03 -11.08 -4.15
N LEU A 263 10.86 -10.63 -3.69
CA LEU A 263 10.71 -9.84 -2.48
C LEU A 263 10.55 -10.75 -1.26
N ALA A 264 11.64 -11.39 -0.83
CA ALA A 264 11.61 -12.40 0.22
C ALA A 264 11.11 -11.86 1.58
N ASP A 265 11.51 -10.62 1.94
CA ASP A 265 11.08 -9.99 3.19
C ASP A 265 9.58 -9.66 3.16
N PHE A 266 9.06 -9.18 2.02
CA PHE A 266 7.62 -9.00 1.83
C PHE A 266 6.87 -10.33 1.94
N HIS A 267 7.40 -11.40 1.35
CA HIS A 267 6.80 -12.73 1.43
C HIS A 267 6.71 -13.23 2.89
N GLU A 268 7.78 -13.03 3.67
CA GLU A 268 7.77 -13.37 5.10
C GLU A 268 6.68 -12.59 5.85
N LYS A 269 6.57 -11.28 5.60
CA LYS A 269 5.53 -10.45 6.21
C LYS A 269 4.13 -10.87 5.76
N ALA A 270 3.95 -11.17 4.48
CA ALA A 270 2.67 -11.64 3.93
C ALA A 270 2.19 -12.92 4.63
N ILE A 271 3.07 -13.89 4.84
CA ILE A 271 2.75 -15.13 5.56
C ILE A 271 2.37 -14.84 7.03
N LYS A 272 3.10 -13.96 7.71
CA LYS A 272 2.75 -13.56 9.10
C LYS A 272 1.40 -12.84 9.16
N ILE A 273 1.11 -11.96 8.20
CA ILE A 273 -0.20 -11.29 8.08
C ILE A 273 -1.30 -12.34 7.88
N GLY A 274 -1.12 -13.25 6.91
CA GLY A 274 -2.08 -14.33 6.66
C GLY A 274 -2.35 -15.18 7.90
N ARG A 275 -1.31 -15.52 8.66
CA ARG A 275 -1.42 -16.28 9.92
C ARG A 275 -2.28 -15.54 10.96
N VAL A 276 -2.12 -14.24 11.12
CA VAL A 276 -2.94 -13.42 12.02
C VAL A 276 -4.39 -13.34 11.54
N LEU A 277 -4.60 -13.31 10.22
CA LEU A 277 -5.94 -13.34 9.61
C LEU A 277 -6.58 -14.74 9.57
N GLY A 278 -5.93 -15.75 10.15
CA GLY A 278 -6.45 -17.13 10.20
C GLY A 278 -6.30 -17.91 8.89
N ILE A 279 -5.37 -17.51 8.02
CA ILE A 279 -5.14 -18.12 6.70
C ILE A 279 -3.88 -18.99 6.74
N GLU A 280 -3.93 -20.15 6.10
CA GLU A 280 -2.80 -21.09 6.05
C GLU A 280 -1.61 -20.52 5.26
N GLU A 281 -0.39 -20.79 5.73
CA GLU A 281 0.86 -20.26 5.15
C GLU A 281 1.04 -20.68 3.68
N ASP A 282 0.72 -21.97 3.38
CA ASP A 282 0.83 -22.50 2.02
C ASP A 282 -0.11 -21.78 1.06
N LYS A 283 -1.34 -21.46 1.50
CA LYS A 283 -2.30 -20.67 0.71
C LYS A 283 -1.76 -19.28 0.38
N ILE A 284 -1.15 -18.60 1.33
CA ILE A 284 -0.55 -17.28 1.08
C ILE A 284 0.59 -17.39 0.06
N SER A 285 1.46 -18.41 0.22
CA SER A 285 2.55 -18.67 -0.71
C SER A 285 2.05 -18.94 -2.13
N ASP A 286 0.98 -19.73 -2.25
CA ASP A 286 0.36 -20.08 -3.54
C ASP A 286 -0.29 -18.83 -4.21
N ILE A 287 -1.00 -18.01 -3.44
CA ILE A 287 -1.59 -16.75 -3.93
C ILE A 287 -0.51 -15.83 -4.52
N LEU A 288 0.58 -15.59 -3.78
CA LEU A 288 1.64 -14.71 -4.24
C LEU A 288 2.39 -15.29 -5.46
N PHE A 289 2.59 -16.58 -5.49
CA PHE A 289 3.22 -17.25 -6.64
C PHE A 289 2.33 -17.19 -7.88
N GLN A 290 1.02 -17.48 -7.76
CA GLN A 290 0.07 -17.38 -8.86
C GLN A 290 -0.05 -15.95 -9.38
N ASN A 291 -0.13 -14.95 -8.48
CA ASN A 291 -0.18 -13.55 -8.85
C ASN A 291 1.02 -13.10 -9.69
N ARG A 292 2.22 -13.62 -9.38
CA ARG A 292 3.42 -13.38 -10.19
C ARG A 292 3.31 -14.02 -11.58
N LEU A 293 2.75 -15.24 -11.68
CA LEU A 293 2.54 -15.91 -12.98
C LEU A 293 1.56 -15.10 -13.84
N ASP A 294 0.45 -14.65 -13.26
CA ASP A 294 -0.57 -13.85 -13.97
C ASP A 294 0.03 -12.53 -14.49
N LEU A 295 0.87 -11.87 -13.70
CA LEU A 295 1.61 -10.68 -14.13
C LEU A 295 2.56 -10.97 -15.30
N SER A 296 3.17 -12.13 -15.35
CA SER A 296 4.09 -12.50 -16.42
C SER A 296 3.38 -12.78 -17.75
N LEU A 297 2.06 -13.03 -17.70
CA LEU A 297 1.22 -13.33 -18.86
C LEU A 297 0.38 -12.12 -19.33
N SER A 298 0.31 -11.03 -18.54
CA SER A 298 -0.45 -9.80 -18.83
C SER A 298 0.39 -8.79 -19.62
#